data_2440ea1451a34c13848d13116ac84ddb
#
_entry.id   2440ea1451a34c13848d13116ac84ddb
#
_cell.length_a   1.000
_cell.length_b   1.000
_cell.length_c   1.000
_cell.angle_alpha   90.00
_cell.angle_beta   90.00
_cell.angle_gamma   90.00
#
_symmetry.space_group_name_H-M   'P 1'
#
loop_
_entity.id
_entity.type
_entity.pdbx_description
1 polymer ?
#
loop_
_entity_poly.entity_id
_entity_poly.type
_entity_poly.pdbx_seq_one_letter_code
_entity_poly.pdbx_strand_id
1 'polypeptide(L)'
;QLMYYSSLALTLYAAMRIGQRARTEGARTAVPLVGMWALGFAVAGLVGLAQLLPTVQILDVAVRGGAGESGYAFASSWALPPQEVSALFLPDLIGSLGTYWGSNPFKLHTEYLGAVPVALALVGLTAIRSDRRVTFIAITALTCILFALGAATPLHRIAYSVIPFVKQFRAPSMMLGPASLMIALLAGLGWQRVLEARRGGGAIPWVWVFGLAAPLLLLGLAAAISPDGLLRWVRTAWYPVGWTRTAAVDPAGALRMNGWLLLLGVGGGVGSAWAVGVRRAPEWALALLLLVMVADGWRVNDRYFRTVDPETVFPSDTVIEHLRSELALAERAFPPAGMGGYGPSELSVHGIPTVTGIQKFRLEWYERFTGGLGMQNVGTMAALGLLDVGFIVAGPGISSDILAMEASGSRGAAYRVLSDVPHAFFPRRVEAIADTAEALRRILEADPLELAIVEGDVAPAAGSGIATITRYEPNELVLQVEASEAGLLFLSEVYYPAWQAEIAGEPAEILRTNT
;
A
#
# COMPACT_ATOMS: atom_id res chain seq x y z
N GLN A 1 -0.12 1.51 9.16
CA GLN A 1 -0.12 2.97 9.02
C GLN A 1 -1.49 3.56 9.37
N LEU A 2 -2.58 3.23 8.66
CA LEU A 2 -3.92 3.76 8.91
C LEU A 2 -4.38 3.48 10.35
N MET A 3 -4.19 2.24 10.81
CA MET A 3 -4.51 1.85 12.19
C MET A 3 -3.73 2.69 13.23
N TYR A 4 -2.44 2.93 12.98
CA TYR A 4 -1.60 3.75 13.87
C TYR A 4 -2.14 5.19 14.01
N TYR A 5 -2.44 5.86 12.88
CA TYR A 5 -2.97 7.22 12.90
C TYR A 5 -4.39 7.29 13.48
N SER A 6 -5.23 6.30 13.18
CA SER A 6 -6.57 6.22 13.78
C SER A 6 -6.52 6.02 15.29
N SER A 7 -5.59 5.18 15.78
CA SER A 7 -5.36 4.96 17.21
C SER A 7 -4.87 6.23 17.90
N LEU A 8 -4.00 7.02 17.26
CA LEU A 8 -3.54 8.31 17.79
C LEU A 8 -4.71 9.30 17.93
N ALA A 9 -5.54 9.43 16.89
CA ALA A 9 -6.73 10.30 16.92
C ALA A 9 -7.73 9.85 18.02
N LEU A 10 -7.96 8.55 18.14
CA LEU A 10 -8.83 7.98 19.18
C LEU A 10 -8.30 8.23 20.58
N THR A 11 -6.97 8.10 20.77
CA THR A 11 -6.29 8.40 22.04
C THR A 11 -6.46 9.86 22.43
N LEU A 12 -6.26 10.78 21.49
CA LEU A 12 -6.45 12.21 21.74
C LEU A 12 -7.90 12.54 22.09
N TYR A 13 -8.87 11.90 21.40
CA TYR A 13 -10.28 12.05 21.73
C TYR A 13 -10.60 11.53 23.14
N ALA A 14 -10.13 10.34 23.48
CA ALA A 14 -10.31 9.76 24.80
C ALA A 14 -9.70 10.66 25.89
N ALA A 15 -8.48 11.15 25.68
CA ALA A 15 -7.83 12.08 26.60
C ALA A 15 -8.64 13.37 26.81
N MET A 16 -9.18 13.95 25.74
CA MET A 16 -10.07 15.11 25.82
C MET A 16 -11.32 14.80 26.67
N ARG A 17 -11.99 13.68 26.41
CA ARG A 17 -13.23 13.28 27.10
C ARG A 17 -12.99 12.96 28.57
N ILE A 18 -11.93 12.22 28.87
CA ILE A 18 -11.51 11.88 30.23
C ILE A 18 -11.16 13.16 31.00
N GLY A 19 -10.39 14.07 30.37
CA GLY A 19 -10.05 15.35 30.98
C GLY A 19 -11.24 16.27 31.23
N GLN A 20 -12.25 16.25 30.35
CA GLN A 20 -13.52 16.98 30.58
C GLN A 20 -14.25 16.41 31.80
N ARG A 21 -14.42 15.09 31.86
CA ARG A 21 -15.11 14.43 32.95
C ARG A 21 -14.41 14.63 34.30
N ALA A 22 -13.09 14.54 34.33
CA ALA A 22 -12.29 14.81 35.51
C ALA A 22 -12.51 16.24 36.07
N ARG A 23 -12.70 17.22 35.16
CA ARG A 23 -12.95 18.63 35.54
C ARG A 23 -14.38 18.89 36.03
N THR A 24 -15.36 18.18 35.49
CA THR A 24 -16.80 18.41 35.80
C THR A 24 -17.29 17.55 36.97
N GLU A 25 -16.81 16.32 37.08
CA GLU A 25 -17.31 15.33 38.06
C GLU A 25 -16.23 14.89 39.09
N GLY A 26 -15.02 15.44 38.96
CA GLY A 26 -13.87 15.13 39.81
C GLY A 26 -12.94 14.04 39.26
N ALA A 27 -11.66 14.10 39.62
CA ALA A 27 -10.62 13.22 39.08
C ALA A 27 -10.87 11.71 39.28
N ARG A 28 -11.55 11.35 40.39
CA ARG A 28 -11.86 9.94 40.71
C ARG A 28 -12.76 9.28 39.67
N THR A 29 -13.67 10.02 39.04
CA THR A 29 -14.58 9.49 37.99
C THR A 29 -13.88 9.22 36.65
N ALA A 30 -12.71 9.81 36.45
CA ALA A 30 -11.88 9.59 35.25
C ALA A 30 -11.08 8.27 35.34
N VAL A 31 -10.73 7.78 36.53
CA VAL A 31 -9.89 6.59 36.71
C VAL A 31 -10.41 5.34 35.99
N PRO A 32 -11.71 4.94 36.14
CA PRO A 32 -12.22 3.78 35.41
C PRO A 32 -12.18 3.96 33.89
N LEU A 33 -12.37 5.17 33.39
CA LEU A 33 -12.28 5.46 31.93
C LEU A 33 -10.86 5.30 31.40
N VAL A 34 -9.85 5.74 32.16
CA VAL A 34 -8.44 5.49 31.84
C VAL A 34 -8.16 3.98 31.84
N GLY A 35 -8.66 3.25 32.86
CA GLY A 35 -8.52 1.80 32.93
C GLY A 35 -9.17 1.08 31.75
N MET A 36 -10.38 1.45 31.36
CA MET A 36 -11.08 0.87 30.20
C MET A 36 -10.34 1.18 28.89
N TRP A 37 -9.85 2.41 28.72
CA TRP A 37 -9.06 2.78 27.55
C TRP A 37 -7.75 1.98 27.48
N ALA A 38 -7.00 1.89 28.59
CA ALA A 38 -5.75 1.14 28.67
C ALA A 38 -5.98 -0.36 28.40
N LEU A 39 -7.04 -0.94 28.98
CA LEU A 39 -7.40 -2.34 28.73
C LEU A 39 -7.75 -2.57 27.26
N GLY A 40 -8.54 -1.68 26.64
CA GLY A 40 -8.88 -1.78 25.22
C GLY A 40 -7.63 -1.76 24.33
N PHE A 41 -6.68 -0.89 24.62
CA PHE A 41 -5.39 -0.84 23.89
C PHE A 41 -4.52 -2.06 24.17
N ALA A 42 -4.49 -2.56 25.39
CA ALA A 42 -3.75 -3.78 25.73
C ALA A 42 -4.30 -4.99 24.96
N VAL A 43 -5.63 -5.17 24.96
CA VAL A 43 -6.29 -6.25 24.20
C VAL A 43 -6.03 -6.10 22.68
N ALA A 44 -6.19 -4.89 22.14
CA ALA A 44 -5.91 -4.63 20.72
C ALA A 44 -4.43 -4.89 20.38
N GLY A 45 -3.51 -4.53 21.27
CA GLY A 45 -2.09 -4.84 21.15
C GLY A 45 -1.82 -6.33 21.13
N LEU A 46 -2.39 -7.08 22.08
CA LEU A 46 -2.24 -8.54 22.14
C LEU A 46 -2.76 -9.23 20.88
N VAL A 47 -3.93 -8.84 20.38
CA VAL A 47 -4.47 -9.37 19.11
C VAL A 47 -3.57 -8.98 17.94
N GLY A 48 -3.02 -7.76 17.95
CA GLY A 48 -2.12 -7.27 16.92
C GLY A 48 -0.73 -7.91 16.92
N LEU A 49 -0.27 -8.51 18.02
CA LEU A 49 1.08 -9.07 18.14
C LEU A 49 1.36 -10.16 17.11
N ALA A 50 0.37 -10.98 16.75
CA ALA A 50 0.52 -12.00 15.70
C ALA A 50 1.00 -11.42 14.36
N GLN A 51 0.63 -10.18 14.06
CA GLN A 51 1.07 -9.47 12.84
C GLN A 51 2.26 -8.54 13.10
N LEU A 52 2.30 -7.89 14.26
CA LEU A 52 3.30 -6.88 14.55
C LEU A 52 4.67 -7.49 14.84
N LEU A 53 4.72 -8.60 15.56
CA LEU A 53 5.99 -9.21 15.94
C LEU A 53 6.80 -9.68 14.75
N PRO A 54 6.27 -10.47 13.79
CA PRO A 54 6.99 -10.82 12.57
C PRO A 54 7.36 -9.59 11.73
N THR A 55 6.47 -8.57 11.71
CA THR A 55 6.76 -7.33 10.96
C THR A 55 7.94 -6.58 11.54
N VAL A 56 8.07 -6.50 12.87
CA VAL A 56 9.24 -5.84 13.52
C VAL A 56 10.50 -6.63 13.23
N GLN A 57 10.47 -7.95 13.34
CA GLN A 57 11.62 -8.81 13.07
C GLN A 57 12.15 -8.68 11.64
N ILE A 58 11.24 -8.63 10.64
CA ILE A 58 11.66 -8.48 9.24
C ILE A 58 12.18 -7.07 8.91
N LEU A 59 11.79 -6.04 9.67
CA LEU A 59 12.27 -4.67 9.42
C LEU A 59 13.78 -4.51 9.61
N ASP A 60 14.40 -5.31 10.46
CA ASP A 60 15.84 -5.25 10.73
C ASP A 60 16.68 -5.79 9.55
N VAL A 61 16.07 -6.59 8.69
CA VAL A 61 16.74 -7.29 7.58
C VAL A 61 16.18 -6.92 6.20
N ALA A 62 15.15 -6.06 6.17
CA ALA A 62 14.53 -5.64 4.91
C ALA A 62 15.11 -4.33 4.40
N VAL A 63 15.16 -4.18 3.08
CA VAL A 63 15.59 -2.94 2.39
C VAL A 63 14.87 -1.70 2.91
N ARG A 64 13.59 -1.82 3.31
CA ARG A 64 12.82 -0.71 3.90
C ARG A 64 13.30 -0.25 5.27
N GLY A 65 14.01 -1.08 6.00
CA GLY A 65 14.68 -0.71 7.26
C GLY A 65 16.05 -0.08 7.04
N GLY A 66 16.65 -0.32 5.90
CA GLY A 66 17.99 0.13 5.53
C GLY A 66 18.07 1.54 4.93
N ALA A 67 19.27 1.98 4.60
CA ALA A 67 19.58 3.35 4.15
C ALA A 67 19.03 3.73 2.76
N GLY A 68 18.59 2.78 1.94
CA GLY A 68 18.25 3.01 0.54
C GLY A 68 16.88 3.67 0.28
N GLU A 69 15.85 3.34 1.08
CA GLU A 69 14.49 3.93 1.00
C GLU A 69 14.15 4.70 2.27
N SER A 70 15.11 5.31 2.92
CA SER A 70 14.93 6.10 4.13
C SER A 70 14.98 7.59 3.82
N GLY A 71 14.40 8.38 4.71
CA GLY A 71 14.47 9.82 4.62
C GLY A 71 13.12 10.50 4.38
N TYR A 72 13.15 11.83 4.43
CA TYR A 72 11.93 12.63 4.34
C TYR A 72 11.25 12.55 2.98
N ALA A 73 12.02 12.40 1.90
CA ALA A 73 11.49 12.24 0.54
C ALA A 73 10.64 10.97 0.42
N PHE A 74 11.10 9.86 0.97
CA PHE A 74 10.32 8.61 1.04
C PHE A 74 9.06 8.77 1.91
N ALA A 75 9.20 9.28 3.13
CA ALA A 75 8.06 9.43 4.05
C ALA A 75 6.98 10.39 3.52
N SER A 76 7.36 11.40 2.73
CA SER A 76 6.43 12.35 2.10
C SER A 76 5.96 11.94 0.71
N SER A 77 6.45 10.81 0.18
CA SER A 77 6.02 10.30 -1.13
C SER A 77 4.55 9.87 -1.12
N TRP A 78 3.89 9.96 -2.27
CA TRP A 78 2.45 9.65 -2.45
C TRP A 78 1.52 10.49 -1.55
N ALA A 79 1.95 11.68 -1.23
CA ALA A 79 1.09 12.69 -0.63
C ALA A 79 -0.03 13.10 -1.60
N LEU A 80 -1.11 13.68 -1.07
CA LEU A 80 -2.12 14.36 -1.88
C LEU A 80 -1.49 15.62 -2.48
N PRO A 81 -1.39 15.75 -3.81
CA PRO A 81 -0.95 17.00 -4.41
C PRO A 81 -1.90 18.14 -4.04
N PRO A 82 -1.41 19.33 -3.66
CA PRO A 82 -2.29 20.46 -3.31
C PRO A 82 -3.31 20.80 -4.41
N GLN A 83 -2.94 20.61 -5.66
CA GLN A 83 -3.79 20.80 -6.84
C GLN A 83 -4.99 19.86 -6.87
N GLU A 84 -4.90 18.72 -6.16
CA GLU A 84 -5.93 17.67 -6.16
C GLU A 84 -6.90 17.77 -4.97
N VAL A 85 -6.74 18.76 -4.08
CA VAL A 85 -7.67 18.96 -2.93
C VAL A 85 -9.12 19.18 -3.38
N SER A 86 -9.30 19.81 -4.52
CA SER A 86 -10.64 20.02 -5.11
C SER A 86 -11.35 18.71 -5.48
N ALA A 87 -10.61 17.61 -5.72
CA ALA A 87 -11.19 16.30 -5.99
C ALA A 87 -11.94 15.71 -4.78
N LEU A 88 -11.68 16.21 -3.56
CA LEU A 88 -12.47 15.88 -2.36
C LEU A 88 -13.95 16.27 -2.51
N PHE A 89 -14.25 17.29 -3.30
CA PHE A 89 -15.59 17.84 -3.49
C PHE A 89 -16.14 17.60 -4.89
N LEU A 90 -15.26 17.53 -5.89
CA LEU A 90 -15.62 17.37 -7.29
C LEU A 90 -14.79 16.22 -7.89
N PRO A 91 -15.30 14.97 -7.82
CA PRO A 91 -14.64 13.83 -8.44
C PRO A 91 -14.50 14.10 -9.94
N ASP A 92 -13.52 13.54 -10.59
CA ASP A 92 -13.21 13.72 -12.01
C ASP A 92 -12.67 15.11 -12.42
N LEU A 93 -12.51 16.09 -11.51
CA LEU A 93 -11.82 17.33 -11.87
C LEU A 93 -10.36 17.06 -12.28
N ILE A 94 -9.66 16.25 -11.50
CA ILE A 94 -8.32 15.74 -11.86
C ILE A 94 -8.43 14.32 -12.41
N GLY A 95 -9.58 13.68 -12.20
CA GLY A 95 -9.89 12.34 -12.65
C GLY A 95 -9.35 11.23 -11.76
N SER A 96 -9.58 10.01 -12.23
CA SER A 96 -9.06 8.76 -11.67
C SER A 96 -9.07 7.68 -12.77
N LEU A 97 -8.27 6.64 -12.63
CA LEU A 97 -8.14 5.62 -13.68
C LEU A 97 -7.84 6.26 -15.05
N GLY A 98 -8.59 5.88 -16.10
CA GLY A 98 -8.40 6.40 -17.47
C GLY A 98 -8.69 7.90 -17.65
N THR A 99 -9.40 8.55 -16.73
CA THR A 99 -9.67 10.00 -16.77
C THR A 99 -8.61 10.83 -16.04
N TYR A 100 -7.66 10.19 -15.37
CA TYR A 100 -6.67 10.90 -14.55
C TYR A 100 -5.59 11.59 -15.37
N TRP A 101 -5.33 12.86 -15.06
CA TRP A 101 -4.31 13.68 -15.69
C TRP A 101 -3.40 14.45 -14.70
N GLY A 102 -3.54 14.15 -13.39
CA GLY A 102 -2.76 14.79 -12.33
C GLY A 102 -1.33 14.25 -12.17
N SER A 103 -0.67 14.65 -11.09
CA SER A 103 0.76 14.37 -10.85
C SER A 103 1.04 13.06 -10.11
N ASN A 104 0.04 12.43 -9.50
CA ASN A 104 0.26 11.16 -8.79
C ASN A 104 0.49 10.01 -9.80
N PRO A 105 1.54 9.19 -9.66
CA PRO A 105 1.78 8.07 -10.57
C PRO A 105 0.71 6.96 -10.49
N PHE A 106 0.06 6.81 -9.34
CA PHE A 106 -0.88 5.71 -9.06
C PHE A 106 -2.23 6.21 -8.54
N LYS A 107 -3.01 6.89 -9.39
CA LYS A 107 -4.35 7.35 -9.02
C LYS A 107 -5.41 6.32 -9.43
N LEU A 108 -5.66 5.36 -8.55
CA LEU A 108 -6.59 4.25 -8.80
C LEU A 108 -8.01 4.49 -8.25
N HIS A 109 -8.22 5.55 -7.46
CA HIS A 109 -9.50 5.88 -6.82
C HIS A 109 -9.63 7.40 -6.65
N THR A 110 -10.82 7.85 -6.27
CA THR A 110 -11.07 9.23 -5.87
C THR A 110 -11.19 9.33 -4.35
N GLU A 111 -10.81 10.47 -3.79
CA GLU A 111 -10.98 10.80 -2.37
C GLU A 111 -12.28 11.58 -2.12
N TYR A 112 -13.27 11.43 -2.95
CA TYR A 112 -14.54 12.15 -2.88
C TYR A 112 -15.25 11.95 -1.55
N LEU A 113 -15.64 13.06 -0.90
CA LEU A 113 -16.27 13.08 0.43
C LEU A 113 -17.80 12.97 0.39
N GLY A 114 -18.41 13.16 -0.77
CA GLY A 114 -19.85 13.24 -0.92
C GLY A 114 -20.40 14.66 -0.72
N ALA A 115 -21.25 15.12 -1.64
CA ALA A 115 -21.78 16.48 -1.59
C ALA A 115 -22.73 16.69 -0.40
N VAL A 116 -23.59 15.72 -0.10
CA VAL A 116 -24.56 15.80 1.02
C VAL A 116 -23.85 15.73 2.38
N PRO A 117 -22.92 14.80 2.65
CA PRO A 117 -22.12 14.82 3.89
C PRO A 117 -21.42 16.15 4.11
N VAL A 118 -20.80 16.72 3.07
CA VAL A 118 -20.14 18.03 3.16
C VAL A 118 -21.16 19.12 3.52
N ALA A 119 -22.32 19.19 2.87
CA ALA A 119 -23.36 20.14 3.18
C ALA A 119 -23.80 20.10 4.66
N LEU A 120 -24.04 18.90 5.18
CA LEU A 120 -24.42 18.71 6.58
C LEU A 120 -23.26 19.01 7.54
N ALA A 121 -22.03 18.70 7.17
CA ALA A 121 -20.84 19.04 7.95
C ALA A 121 -20.67 20.56 8.10
N LEU A 122 -20.98 21.35 7.05
CA LEU A 122 -20.99 22.83 7.15
C LEU A 122 -21.99 23.33 8.20
N VAL A 123 -23.15 22.67 8.30
CA VAL A 123 -24.12 22.97 9.37
C VAL A 123 -23.53 22.59 10.75
N GLY A 124 -22.92 21.42 10.85
CA GLY A 124 -22.26 20.95 12.07
C GLY A 124 -21.17 21.91 12.57
N LEU A 125 -20.36 22.42 11.67
CA LEU A 125 -19.29 23.38 11.97
C LEU A 125 -19.79 24.67 12.63
N THR A 126 -21.05 25.03 12.49
CA THR A 126 -21.62 26.20 13.17
C THR A 126 -21.58 26.11 14.70
N ALA A 127 -21.42 24.88 15.24
CA ALA A 127 -21.24 24.65 16.67
C ALA A 127 -19.78 24.65 17.15
N ILE A 128 -18.82 24.99 16.30
CA ILE A 128 -17.39 24.86 16.62
C ILE A 128 -16.95 25.63 17.87
N ARG A 129 -17.63 26.74 18.20
CA ARG A 129 -17.33 27.55 19.39
C ARG A 129 -18.12 27.12 20.63
N SER A 130 -19.22 26.39 20.47
CA SER A 130 -20.14 26.00 21.55
C SER A 130 -20.03 24.54 21.96
N ASP A 131 -19.61 23.65 21.07
CA ASP A 131 -19.44 22.22 21.34
C ASP A 131 -17.99 21.79 21.13
N ARG A 132 -17.34 21.40 22.21
CA ARG A 132 -15.95 20.92 22.19
C ARG A 132 -15.75 19.66 21.34
N ARG A 133 -16.78 18.84 21.17
CA ARG A 133 -16.73 17.66 20.27
C ARG A 133 -16.57 18.12 18.83
N VAL A 134 -17.40 19.09 18.42
CA VAL A 134 -17.32 19.69 17.08
C VAL A 134 -15.95 20.32 16.84
N THR A 135 -15.45 21.08 17.84
CA THR A 135 -14.10 21.68 17.75
C THR A 135 -13.03 20.63 17.54
N PHE A 136 -13.05 19.57 18.36
CA PHE A 136 -12.08 18.47 18.26
C PHE A 136 -12.15 17.78 16.89
N ILE A 137 -13.34 17.39 16.45
CA ILE A 137 -13.55 16.69 15.18
C ILE A 137 -13.12 17.57 14.00
N ALA A 138 -13.46 18.87 14.01
CA ALA A 138 -13.08 19.81 12.96
C ALA A 138 -11.57 20.03 12.88
N ILE A 139 -10.91 20.20 14.04
CA ILE A 139 -9.44 20.33 14.10
C ILE A 139 -8.78 19.03 13.62
N THR A 140 -9.27 17.87 14.04
CA THR A 140 -8.73 16.58 13.61
C THR A 140 -8.89 16.38 12.09
N ALA A 141 -10.06 16.71 11.52
CA ALA A 141 -10.28 16.65 10.07
C ALA A 141 -9.29 17.54 9.31
N LEU A 142 -9.13 18.79 9.75
CA LEU A 142 -8.19 19.74 9.14
C LEU A 142 -6.75 19.25 9.27
N THR A 143 -6.36 18.76 10.45
CA THR A 143 -5.01 18.20 10.68
C THR A 143 -4.74 17.02 9.76
N CYS A 144 -5.71 16.11 9.59
CA CYS A 144 -5.58 14.98 8.69
C CYS A 144 -5.42 15.41 7.21
N ILE A 145 -6.20 16.40 6.76
CA ILE A 145 -6.08 16.93 5.39
C ILE A 145 -4.72 17.62 5.19
N LEU A 146 -4.29 18.46 6.13
CA LEU A 146 -3.00 19.13 6.06
C LEU A 146 -1.82 18.15 6.10
N PHE A 147 -1.94 17.08 6.90
CA PHE A 147 -0.94 16.01 6.92
C PHE A 147 -0.91 15.24 5.59
N ALA A 148 -2.08 14.98 4.99
CA ALA A 148 -2.20 14.28 3.71
C ALA A 148 -1.46 14.99 2.57
N LEU A 149 -1.28 16.33 2.65
CA LEU A 149 -0.52 17.14 1.70
C LEU A 149 1.01 16.91 1.79
N GLY A 150 1.49 16.14 2.75
CA GLY A 150 2.89 15.75 2.87
C GLY A 150 3.85 16.94 2.92
N ALA A 151 4.83 16.94 2.02
CA ALA A 151 5.87 17.99 1.96
C ALA A 151 5.34 19.40 1.60
N ALA A 152 4.10 19.51 1.09
CA ALA A 152 3.49 20.80 0.76
C ALA A 152 3.08 21.59 2.02
N THR A 153 3.05 20.96 3.19
CA THR A 153 2.77 21.62 4.47
C THR A 153 3.84 21.32 5.52
N PRO A 154 4.11 22.26 6.46
CA PRO A 154 5.08 22.00 7.52
C PRO A 154 4.63 20.92 8.51
N LEU A 155 3.32 20.62 8.58
CA LEU A 155 2.74 19.68 9.54
C LEU A 155 3.33 18.27 9.44
N HIS A 156 3.46 17.75 8.23
CA HIS A 156 4.04 16.42 8.01
C HIS A 156 5.53 16.40 8.42
N ARG A 157 6.28 17.47 8.16
CA ARG A 157 7.70 17.58 8.54
C ARG A 157 7.87 17.61 10.06
N ILE A 158 7.00 18.34 10.76
CA ILE A 158 6.96 18.36 12.23
C ILE A 158 6.64 16.96 12.76
N ALA A 159 5.60 16.32 12.25
CA ALA A 159 5.22 14.97 12.65
C ALA A 159 6.34 13.93 12.39
N TYR A 160 7.01 14.02 11.24
CA TYR A 160 8.18 13.21 10.89
C TYR A 160 9.31 13.32 11.92
N SER A 161 9.51 14.52 12.48
CA SER A 161 10.58 14.77 13.45
C SER A 161 10.23 14.36 14.87
N VAL A 162 8.95 14.47 15.26
CA VAL A 162 8.50 14.36 16.66
C VAL A 162 7.75 13.07 16.94
N ILE A 163 6.92 12.58 15.99
CA ILE A 163 6.05 11.42 16.23
C ILE A 163 6.82 10.14 15.89
N PRO A 164 6.93 9.18 16.83
CA PRO A 164 7.57 7.90 16.58
C PRO A 164 6.95 7.18 15.37
N PHE A 165 7.74 6.39 14.66
CA PHE A 165 7.35 5.56 13.52
C PHE A 165 6.88 6.29 12.26
N VAL A 166 6.58 7.60 12.28
CA VAL A 166 6.18 8.35 11.07
C VAL A 166 7.26 8.27 9.99
N LYS A 167 8.54 8.19 10.37
CA LYS A 167 9.68 8.03 9.45
C LYS A 167 9.62 6.74 8.61
N GLN A 168 8.96 5.71 9.10
CA GLN A 168 8.84 4.40 8.46
C GLN A 168 7.63 4.30 7.52
N PHE A 169 6.72 5.27 7.60
CA PHE A 169 5.51 5.30 6.79
C PHE A 169 5.68 6.22 5.58
N ARG A 170 5.05 5.85 4.48
CA ARG A 170 4.89 6.70 3.30
C ARG A 170 3.40 6.88 3.00
N ALA A 171 3.07 7.59 1.92
CA ALA A 171 1.71 7.87 1.51
C ALA A 171 0.91 8.63 2.59
N PRO A 172 1.30 9.88 2.93
CA PRO A 172 0.54 10.73 3.84
C PRO A 172 -0.93 10.89 3.44
N SER A 173 -1.26 10.75 2.15
CA SER A 173 -2.63 10.78 1.61
C SER A 173 -3.58 9.78 2.28
N MET A 174 -3.07 8.69 2.88
CA MET A 174 -3.91 7.76 3.66
C MET A 174 -4.62 8.43 4.85
N MET A 175 -4.16 9.61 5.30
CA MET A 175 -4.86 10.39 6.34
C MET A 175 -6.21 10.94 5.88
N LEU A 176 -6.52 10.89 4.58
CA LEU A 176 -7.86 11.23 4.08
C LEU A 176 -8.94 10.25 4.55
N GLY A 177 -8.59 8.99 4.87
CA GLY A 177 -9.53 8.04 5.49
C GLY A 177 -10.05 8.54 6.86
N PRO A 178 -9.18 8.80 7.85
CA PRO A 178 -9.59 9.47 9.09
C PRO A 178 -10.28 10.82 8.87
N ALA A 179 -9.84 11.64 7.92
CA ALA A 179 -10.49 12.91 7.59
C ALA A 179 -11.94 12.71 7.15
N SER A 180 -12.20 11.74 6.28
CA SER A 180 -13.55 11.39 5.80
C SER A 180 -14.46 10.97 6.95
N LEU A 181 -13.95 10.16 7.89
CA LEU A 181 -14.68 9.78 9.09
C LEU A 181 -15.03 11.01 9.95
N MET A 182 -14.10 11.94 10.15
CA MET A 182 -14.36 13.17 10.90
C MET A 182 -15.42 14.04 10.21
N ILE A 183 -15.40 14.14 8.90
CA ILE A 183 -16.40 14.87 8.13
C ILE A 183 -17.78 14.20 8.22
N ALA A 184 -17.84 12.87 8.17
CA ALA A 184 -19.08 12.13 8.40
C ALA A 184 -19.65 12.35 9.81
N LEU A 185 -18.81 12.39 10.84
CA LEU A 185 -19.22 12.73 12.20
C LEU A 185 -19.73 14.19 12.30
N LEU A 186 -19.07 15.15 11.64
CA LEU A 186 -19.56 16.52 11.56
C LEU A 186 -20.92 16.60 10.85
N ALA A 187 -21.13 15.80 9.80
CA ALA A 187 -22.41 15.73 9.10
C ALA A 187 -23.52 15.18 10.02
N GLY A 188 -23.25 14.13 10.81
CA GLY A 188 -24.17 13.61 11.81
C GLY A 188 -24.54 14.63 12.89
N LEU A 189 -23.54 15.38 13.38
CA LEU A 189 -23.77 16.50 14.32
C LEU A 189 -24.53 17.64 13.67
N GLY A 190 -24.32 17.90 12.40
CA GLY A 190 -25.07 18.87 11.62
C GLY A 190 -26.55 18.49 11.48
N TRP A 191 -26.81 17.21 11.19
CA TRP A 191 -28.17 16.65 11.17
C TRP A 191 -28.86 16.82 12.52
N GLN A 192 -28.19 16.39 13.61
CA GLN A 192 -28.73 16.56 14.97
C GLN A 192 -29.05 18.02 15.26
N ARG A 193 -28.17 18.96 14.90
CA ARG A 193 -28.35 20.38 15.14
C ARG A 193 -29.55 20.95 14.39
N VAL A 194 -29.87 20.50 13.17
CA VAL A 194 -31.06 20.88 12.43
C VAL A 194 -32.31 20.44 13.18
N LEU A 195 -32.34 19.20 13.69
CA LEU A 195 -33.48 18.69 14.46
C LEU A 195 -33.67 19.43 15.80
N GLU A 196 -32.57 19.77 16.47
CA GLU A 196 -32.59 20.59 17.70
C GLU A 196 -33.14 21.99 17.43
N ALA A 197 -32.68 22.67 16.37
CA ALA A 197 -33.17 23.99 15.97
C ALA A 197 -34.66 23.95 15.66
N ARG A 198 -35.15 22.90 14.98
CA ARG A 198 -36.58 22.68 14.74
C ARG A 198 -37.39 22.59 16.02
N ARG A 199 -36.84 21.97 17.08
CA ARG A 199 -37.46 21.80 18.40
C ARG A 199 -37.32 23.04 19.30
N GLY A 200 -36.72 24.12 18.78
CA GLY A 200 -36.47 25.34 19.55
C GLY A 200 -35.16 25.33 20.34
N GLY A 201 -34.30 24.38 20.11
CA GLY A 201 -33.02 24.19 20.82
C GLY A 201 -31.87 25.09 20.38
N GLY A 202 -32.14 26.20 19.72
CA GLY A 202 -31.14 27.21 19.35
C GLY A 202 -31.11 27.53 17.85
N ALA A 203 -30.64 28.71 17.52
CA ALA A 203 -30.58 29.20 16.15
C ALA A 203 -29.31 28.71 15.43
N ILE A 204 -29.45 28.33 14.16
CA ILE A 204 -28.32 28.05 13.26
C ILE A 204 -27.99 29.38 12.54
N PRO A 205 -26.73 29.82 12.55
CA PRO A 205 -26.29 31.01 11.83
C PRO A 205 -26.17 30.72 10.33
N TRP A 206 -27.26 30.68 9.62
CA TRP A 206 -27.37 30.28 8.21
C TRP A 206 -26.49 31.10 7.27
N VAL A 207 -26.22 32.36 7.61
CA VAL A 207 -25.30 33.21 6.82
C VAL A 207 -23.92 32.56 6.70
N TRP A 208 -23.42 31.97 7.78
CA TRP A 208 -22.12 31.25 7.75
C TRP A 208 -22.24 29.96 6.94
N VAL A 209 -23.33 29.21 7.05
CA VAL A 209 -23.55 27.99 6.26
C VAL A 209 -23.56 28.30 4.77
N PHE A 210 -24.33 29.29 4.35
CA PHE A 210 -24.37 29.73 2.95
C PHE A 210 -23.06 30.30 2.48
N GLY A 211 -22.35 31.08 3.32
CA GLY A 211 -21.03 31.62 3.01
C GLY A 211 -20.00 30.55 2.78
N LEU A 212 -19.97 29.50 3.62
CA LEU A 212 -19.06 28.36 3.46
C LEU A 212 -19.45 27.44 2.30
N ALA A 213 -20.75 27.33 1.96
CA ALA A 213 -21.22 26.57 0.82
C ALA A 213 -20.96 27.26 -0.54
N ALA A 214 -20.90 28.59 -0.56
CA ALA A 214 -20.79 29.39 -1.78
C ALA A 214 -19.58 28.99 -2.67
N PRO A 215 -18.35 28.80 -2.16
CA PRO A 215 -17.23 28.36 -2.99
C PRO A 215 -17.47 27.02 -3.67
N LEU A 216 -18.11 26.07 -2.97
CA LEU A 216 -18.44 24.74 -3.51
C LEU A 216 -19.53 24.86 -4.60
N LEU A 217 -20.53 25.71 -4.37
CA LEU A 217 -21.58 25.96 -5.36
C LEU A 217 -21.01 26.66 -6.61
N LEU A 218 -20.08 27.61 -6.45
CA LEU A 218 -19.38 28.23 -7.57
C LEU A 218 -18.53 27.24 -8.35
N LEU A 219 -17.81 26.34 -7.64
CA LEU A 219 -17.06 25.27 -8.27
C LEU A 219 -17.97 24.32 -9.05
N GLY A 220 -19.10 23.92 -8.47
CA GLY A 220 -20.10 23.09 -9.12
C GLY A 220 -20.68 23.77 -10.36
N LEU A 221 -20.99 25.08 -10.27
CA LEU A 221 -21.52 25.87 -11.38
C LEU A 221 -20.51 25.97 -12.53
N ALA A 222 -19.25 26.25 -12.21
CA ALA A 222 -18.17 26.32 -13.20
C ALA A 222 -18.02 24.98 -13.94
N ALA A 223 -18.02 23.85 -13.20
CA ALA A 223 -17.95 22.51 -13.79
C ALA A 223 -19.18 22.16 -14.63
N ALA A 224 -20.38 22.55 -14.20
CA ALA A 224 -21.63 22.26 -14.90
C ALA A 224 -21.78 23.04 -16.22
N ILE A 225 -21.40 24.32 -16.22
CA ILE A 225 -21.60 25.22 -17.37
C ILE A 225 -20.41 25.14 -18.33
N SER A 226 -19.20 25.17 -17.80
CA SER A 226 -17.96 25.27 -18.62
C SER A 226 -16.88 24.30 -18.14
N PRO A 227 -17.08 22.97 -18.26
CA PRO A 227 -16.10 21.99 -17.81
C PRO A 227 -14.74 22.18 -18.48
N ASP A 228 -14.69 22.42 -19.79
CA ASP A 228 -13.46 22.67 -20.53
C ASP A 228 -12.76 23.95 -20.08
N GLY A 229 -13.53 24.98 -19.77
CA GLY A 229 -13.02 26.24 -19.21
C GLY A 229 -12.37 26.03 -17.85
N LEU A 230 -13.04 25.27 -16.98
CA LEU A 230 -12.52 24.90 -15.66
C LEU A 230 -11.25 24.05 -15.77
N LEU A 231 -11.25 23.04 -16.63
CA LEU A 231 -10.07 22.19 -16.87
C LEU A 231 -8.87 23.00 -17.38
N ARG A 232 -9.08 23.89 -18.36
CA ARG A 232 -8.04 24.79 -18.84
C ARG A 232 -7.51 25.68 -17.73
N TRP A 233 -8.40 26.29 -16.94
CA TRP A 233 -8.01 27.16 -15.83
C TRP A 233 -7.21 26.41 -14.78
N VAL A 234 -7.64 25.21 -14.35
CA VAL A 234 -6.90 24.37 -13.39
C VAL A 234 -5.52 24.01 -13.92
N ARG A 235 -5.42 23.61 -15.21
CA ARG A 235 -4.12 23.28 -15.84
C ARG A 235 -3.17 24.47 -15.85
N THR A 236 -3.66 25.66 -16.22
CA THR A 236 -2.80 26.84 -16.30
C THR A 236 -2.45 27.45 -14.96
N ALA A 237 -3.35 27.38 -13.97
CA ALA A 237 -3.17 28.00 -12.66
C ALA A 237 -2.40 27.09 -11.68
N TRP A 238 -2.57 25.77 -11.78
CA TRP A 238 -2.11 24.84 -10.74
C TRP A 238 -1.01 23.88 -11.20
N TYR A 239 -0.77 23.73 -12.50
CA TYR A 239 0.27 22.86 -13.03
C TYR A 239 1.39 23.65 -13.69
N PRO A 240 2.62 23.12 -13.70
CA PRO A 240 3.76 23.80 -14.32
C PRO A 240 3.54 24.03 -15.83
N VAL A 241 4.16 25.08 -16.35
CA VAL A 241 4.22 25.32 -17.80
C VAL A 241 4.86 24.10 -18.46
N GLY A 242 4.22 23.59 -19.52
CA GLY A 242 4.68 22.37 -20.22
C GLY A 242 4.17 21.06 -19.62
N TRP A 243 3.21 21.08 -18.71
CA TRP A 243 2.56 19.86 -18.24
C TRP A 243 1.85 19.13 -19.38
N THR A 244 2.35 17.95 -19.73
CA THR A 244 1.94 17.21 -20.94
C THR A 244 1.02 16.02 -20.65
N ARG A 245 0.86 15.62 -19.38
CA ARG A 245 0.01 14.48 -19.06
C ARG A 245 -1.44 14.77 -19.41
N THR A 246 -2.04 13.92 -20.20
CA THR A 246 -3.45 13.97 -20.59
C THR A 246 -4.18 12.75 -20.07
N ALA A 247 -5.49 12.87 -19.85
CA ALA A 247 -6.34 11.73 -19.58
C ALA A 247 -6.46 10.84 -20.83
N ALA A 248 -6.55 9.53 -20.64
CA ALA A 248 -6.84 8.61 -21.75
C ALA A 248 -8.29 8.73 -22.25
N VAL A 249 -9.20 9.20 -21.37
CA VAL A 249 -10.62 9.46 -21.66
C VAL A 249 -10.93 10.92 -21.33
N ASP A 250 -11.67 11.59 -22.19
CA ASP A 250 -12.07 12.99 -21.98
C ASP A 250 -12.90 13.14 -20.68
N PRO A 251 -12.44 13.93 -19.70
CA PRO A 251 -13.13 14.10 -18.43
C PRO A 251 -14.29 15.11 -18.47
N ALA A 252 -14.47 15.89 -19.56
CA ALA A 252 -15.38 17.03 -19.58
C ALA A 252 -16.85 16.63 -19.36
N GLY A 253 -17.30 15.53 -19.96
CA GLY A 253 -18.65 15.02 -19.79
C GLY A 253 -18.93 14.58 -18.35
N ALA A 254 -18.04 13.81 -17.75
CA ALA A 254 -18.14 13.37 -16.36
C ALA A 254 -18.06 14.57 -15.40
N LEU A 255 -17.19 15.53 -15.66
CA LEU A 255 -17.03 16.73 -14.87
C LEU A 255 -18.29 17.60 -14.87
N ARG A 256 -18.93 17.76 -16.03
CA ARG A 256 -20.21 18.47 -16.14
C ARG A 256 -21.30 17.84 -15.28
N MET A 257 -21.45 16.53 -15.35
CA MET A 257 -22.41 15.79 -14.52
C MET A 257 -22.11 15.96 -13.03
N ASN A 258 -20.85 15.81 -12.62
CA ASN A 258 -20.44 16.00 -11.23
C ASN A 258 -20.64 17.44 -10.75
N GLY A 259 -20.52 18.43 -11.63
CA GLY A 259 -20.86 19.83 -11.33
C GLY A 259 -22.34 19.99 -10.94
N TRP A 260 -23.26 19.45 -11.73
CA TRP A 260 -24.68 19.43 -11.38
C TRP A 260 -24.97 18.67 -10.09
N LEU A 261 -24.34 17.54 -9.87
CA LEU A 261 -24.53 16.75 -8.65
C LEU A 261 -23.95 17.45 -7.40
N LEU A 262 -22.86 18.18 -7.54
CA LEU A 262 -22.35 19.02 -6.45
C LEU A 262 -23.32 20.15 -6.10
N LEU A 263 -23.90 20.83 -7.11
CA LEU A 263 -24.92 21.84 -6.91
C LEU A 263 -26.17 21.27 -6.22
N LEU A 264 -26.68 20.15 -6.70
CA LEU A 264 -27.85 19.48 -6.13
C LEU A 264 -27.58 18.93 -4.73
N GLY A 265 -26.40 18.32 -4.51
CA GLY A 265 -26.02 17.72 -3.23
C GLY A 265 -25.75 18.78 -2.16
N VAL A 266 -24.92 19.78 -2.45
CA VAL A 266 -24.62 20.86 -1.50
C VAL A 266 -25.81 21.82 -1.38
N GLY A 267 -26.34 22.28 -2.49
CA GLY A 267 -27.49 23.22 -2.49
C GLY A 267 -28.75 22.58 -1.92
N GLY A 268 -29.06 21.36 -2.34
CA GLY A 268 -30.21 20.59 -1.82
C GLY A 268 -30.02 20.20 -0.36
N GLY A 269 -28.82 19.81 0.05
CA GLY A 269 -28.48 19.48 1.44
C GLY A 269 -28.64 20.67 2.39
N VAL A 270 -28.01 21.80 2.04
CA VAL A 270 -28.12 23.04 2.83
C VAL A 270 -29.57 23.57 2.79
N GLY A 271 -30.21 23.55 1.61
CA GLY A 271 -31.58 23.99 1.44
C GLY A 271 -32.60 23.17 2.23
N SER A 272 -32.46 21.84 2.21
CA SER A 272 -33.31 20.93 3.01
C SER A 272 -33.08 21.12 4.51
N ALA A 273 -31.83 21.26 4.94
CA ALA A 273 -31.47 21.52 6.33
C ALA A 273 -32.09 22.86 6.80
N TRP A 274 -32.02 23.90 5.98
CA TRP A 274 -32.65 25.19 6.24
C TRP A 274 -34.18 25.10 6.28
N ALA A 275 -34.78 24.41 5.30
CA ALA A 275 -36.23 24.24 5.24
C ALA A 275 -36.79 23.49 6.45
N VAL A 276 -36.09 22.44 6.91
CA VAL A 276 -36.50 21.70 8.12
C VAL A 276 -36.25 22.50 9.39
N GLY A 277 -35.10 23.15 9.53
CA GLY A 277 -34.72 23.88 10.74
C GLY A 277 -35.48 25.19 10.93
N VAL A 278 -35.75 25.96 9.85
CA VAL A 278 -36.38 27.28 9.92
C VAL A 278 -37.87 27.25 9.50
N ARG A 279 -38.16 26.61 8.36
CA ARG A 279 -39.49 26.56 7.77
C ARG A 279 -40.37 25.41 8.27
N ARG A 280 -39.84 24.56 9.16
CA ARG A 280 -40.50 23.38 9.70
C ARG A 280 -41.04 22.42 8.64
N ALA A 281 -40.32 22.30 7.52
CA ALA A 281 -40.58 21.26 6.53
C ALA A 281 -40.55 19.87 7.18
N PRO A 282 -41.23 18.87 6.62
CA PRO A 282 -41.28 17.55 7.23
C PRO A 282 -39.88 16.91 7.31
N GLU A 283 -39.64 16.15 8.38
CA GLU A 283 -38.31 15.52 8.65
C GLU A 283 -37.93 14.49 7.58
N TRP A 284 -38.88 13.91 6.85
CA TRP A 284 -38.59 13.01 5.75
C TRP A 284 -37.75 13.69 4.64
N ALA A 285 -37.77 15.02 4.53
CA ALA A 285 -36.89 15.74 3.61
C ALA A 285 -35.40 15.54 3.95
N LEU A 286 -35.04 15.40 5.24
CA LEU A 286 -33.68 15.00 5.65
C LEU A 286 -33.44 13.51 5.40
N ALA A 287 -34.47 12.66 5.63
CA ALA A 287 -34.33 11.23 5.35
C ALA A 287 -34.08 10.97 3.85
N LEU A 288 -34.70 11.74 2.95
CA LEU A 288 -34.44 11.67 1.52
C LEU A 288 -32.99 11.96 1.17
N LEU A 289 -32.31 12.85 1.91
CA LEU A 289 -30.88 13.12 1.71
C LEU A 289 -30.00 11.89 1.94
N LEU A 290 -30.41 10.95 2.81
CA LEU A 290 -29.68 9.69 3.00
C LEU A 290 -29.70 8.83 1.73
N LEU A 291 -30.83 8.76 1.06
CA LEU A 291 -30.94 8.05 -0.22
C LEU A 291 -30.08 8.70 -1.29
N VAL A 292 -30.10 10.04 -1.37
CA VAL A 292 -29.24 10.80 -2.30
C VAL A 292 -27.76 10.55 -1.97
N MET A 293 -27.38 10.55 -0.70
CA MET A 293 -26.01 10.30 -0.26
C MET A 293 -25.55 8.89 -0.65
N VAL A 294 -26.39 7.87 -0.41
CA VAL A 294 -26.09 6.49 -0.78
C VAL A 294 -25.97 6.35 -2.31
N ALA A 295 -26.90 6.93 -3.05
CA ALA A 295 -26.89 6.88 -4.52
C ALA A 295 -25.67 7.57 -5.11
N ASP A 296 -25.29 8.76 -4.58
CA ASP A 296 -24.10 9.49 -5.02
C ASP A 296 -22.80 8.73 -4.68
N GLY A 297 -22.69 8.20 -3.47
CA GLY A 297 -21.57 7.37 -3.06
C GLY A 297 -21.46 6.10 -3.89
N TRP A 298 -22.57 5.40 -4.14
CA TRP A 298 -22.60 4.22 -4.99
C TRP A 298 -22.13 4.55 -6.41
N ARG A 299 -22.70 5.54 -7.04
CA ARG A 299 -22.35 6.01 -8.39
C ARG A 299 -20.85 6.29 -8.55
N VAL A 300 -20.24 6.94 -7.56
CA VAL A 300 -18.81 7.26 -7.62
C VAL A 300 -17.95 6.03 -7.39
N ASN A 301 -18.35 5.14 -6.49
CA ASN A 301 -17.54 3.98 -6.10
C ASN A 301 -17.73 2.76 -7.01
N ASP A 302 -18.90 2.59 -7.66
CA ASP A 302 -19.21 1.44 -8.49
C ASP A 302 -18.15 1.16 -9.57
N ARG A 303 -17.60 2.21 -10.16
CA ARG A 303 -16.53 2.11 -11.18
C ARG A 303 -15.21 1.48 -10.69
N TYR A 304 -15.00 1.42 -9.37
CA TYR A 304 -13.80 0.82 -8.76
C TYR A 304 -14.02 -0.64 -8.35
N PHE A 305 -15.25 -1.12 -8.37
CA PHE A 305 -15.59 -2.50 -8.06
C PHE A 305 -15.94 -3.23 -9.36
N ARG A 306 -15.03 -4.11 -9.76
CA ARG A 306 -15.26 -5.02 -10.88
C ARG A 306 -15.10 -6.43 -10.39
N THR A 307 -16.12 -7.25 -10.56
CA THR A 307 -16.01 -8.68 -10.43
C THR A 307 -15.48 -9.23 -11.74
N VAL A 308 -14.45 -10.04 -11.66
CA VAL A 308 -13.84 -10.72 -12.80
C VAL A 308 -13.74 -12.20 -12.47
N ASP A 309 -13.87 -13.04 -13.46
CA ASP A 309 -13.55 -14.45 -13.32
C ASP A 309 -12.02 -14.59 -13.23
N PRO A 310 -11.46 -15.20 -12.16
CA PRO A 310 -10.02 -15.40 -12.03
C PRO A 310 -9.40 -16.10 -13.23
N GLU A 311 -10.09 -17.04 -13.87
CA GLU A 311 -9.60 -17.74 -15.06
C GLU A 311 -9.45 -16.82 -16.27
N THR A 312 -10.22 -15.73 -16.35
CA THR A 312 -10.06 -14.73 -17.42
C THR A 312 -8.92 -13.74 -17.17
N VAL A 313 -8.58 -13.50 -15.90
CA VAL A 313 -7.48 -12.60 -15.51
C VAL A 313 -6.13 -13.32 -15.53
N PHE A 314 -6.13 -14.57 -15.09
CA PHE A 314 -4.95 -15.43 -15.04
C PHE A 314 -5.23 -16.72 -15.81
N PRO A 315 -5.34 -16.65 -17.15
CA PRO A 315 -5.63 -17.82 -17.95
C PRO A 315 -4.45 -18.79 -17.91
N SER A 316 -4.73 -20.08 -17.74
CA SER A 316 -3.75 -21.14 -18.01
C SER A 316 -3.50 -21.20 -19.52
N ASP A 317 -2.30 -21.50 -19.91
CA ASP A 317 -1.88 -21.71 -21.29
C ASP A 317 -0.82 -22.82 -21.39
N THR A 318 -0.41 -23.12 -22.62
CA THR A 318 0.57 -24.18 -22.89
C THR A 318 1.88 -24.01 -22.14
N VAL A 319 2.32 -22.76 -21.92
CA VAL A 319 3.56 -22.46 -21.17
C VAL A 319 3.37 -22.77 -19.68
N ILE A 320 2.25 -22.33 -19.09
CA ILE A 320 1.95 -22.60 -17.68
C ILE A 320 1.81 -24.09 -17.41
N GLU A 321 1.12 -24.82 -18.30
CA GLU A 321 0.94 -26.26 -18.15
C GLU A 321 2.28 -27.02 -18.31
N HIS A 322 3.13 -26.60 -19.25
CA HIS A 322 4.46 -27.15 -19.41
C HIS A 322 5.30 -26.93 -18.16
N LEU A 323 5.33 -25.71 -17.60
CA LEU A 323 6.07 -25.42 -16.37
C LEU A 323 5.60 -26.28 -15.18
N ARG A 324 4.30 -26.53 -15.07
CA ARG A 324 3.74 -27.39 -14.01
C ARG A 324 4.16 -28.86 -14.14
N SER A 325 4.35 -29.34 -15.38
CA SER A 325 4.74 -30.74 -15.61
C SER A 325 6.26 -30.96 -15.53
N GLU A 326 7.06 -29.97 -15.86
CA GLU A 326 8.50 -30.15 -16.08
C GLU A 326 9.38 -29.54 -14.98
N LEU A 327 8.88 -28.61 -14.15
CA LEU A 327 9.65 -28.12 -13.01
C LEU A 327 9.86 -29.23 -11.97
N ALA A 328 11.10 -29.43 -11.58
CA ALA A 328 11.46 -30.32 -10.48
C ALA A 328 10.99 -29.75 -9.13
N LEU A 329 11.04 -30.55 -8.06
CA LEU A 329 10.41 -30.28 -6.76
C LEU A 329 10.77 -28.90 -6.15
N ALA A 330 12.00 -28.41 -6.34
CA ALA A 330 12.46 -27.15 -5.79
C ALA A 330 12.83 -26.10 -6.86
N GLU A 331 12.80 -26.50 -8.14
CA GLU A 331 13.11 -25.58 -9.24
C GLU A 331 12.16 -24.39 -9.31
N ARG A 332 12.66 -23.29 -9.81
CA ARG A 332 11.94 -22.02 -9.94
C ARG A 332 11.91 -21.54 -11.38
N ALA A 333 10.84 -20.80 -11.71
CA ALA A 333 10.74 -20.06 -12.95
C ALA A 333 11.19 -18.61 -12.77
N PHE A 334 11.78 -18.04 -13.81
CA PHE A 334 12.17 -16.64 -13.87
C PHE A 334 11.43 -15.93 -15.03
N PRO A 335 10.38 -15.13 -14.79
CA PRO A 335 9.80 -14.22 -15.75
C PRO A 335 10.49 -12.85 -15.67
N PRO A 336 11.46 -12.53 -16.56
CA PRO A 336 12.13 -11.22 -16.56
C PRO A 336 11.15 -10.09 -16.86
N ALA A 337 11.21 -9.01 -16.08
CA ALA A 337 10.32 -7.88 -16.27
C ALA A 337 10.46 -7.24 -17.67
N GLY A 338 9.34 -7.07 -18.37
CA GLY A 338 9.30 -6.45 -19.69
C GLY A 338 9.76 -7.35 -20.86
N MET A 339 10.10 -8.61 -20.63
CA MET A 339 10.56 -9.54 -21.66
C MET A 339 9.51 -10.58 -22.10
N GLY A 340 8.27 -10.47 -21.64
CA GLY A 340 7.21 -11.41 -22.01
C GLY A 340 5.85 -11.00 -21.47
N GLY A 341 4.82 -11.82 -21.73
CA GLY A 341 3.43 -11.58 -21.35
C GLY A 341 3.07 -12.04 -19.93
N TYR A 342 4.04 -12.44 -19.11
CA TYR A 342 3.82 -12.91 -17.73
C TYR A 342 4.35 -11.91 -16.71
N GLY A 343 3.50 -11.57 -15.74
CA GLY A 343 3.90 -10.67 -14.66
C GLY A 343 4.78 -11.34 -13.59
N PRO A 344 5.55 -10.56 -12.83
CA PRO A 344 6.51 -11.10 -11.84
C PRO A 344 5.89 -12.00 -10.76
N SER A 345 4.61 -11.83 -10.46
CA SER A 345 3.87 -12.63 -9.47
C SER A 345 2.76 -13.50 -10.08
N GLU A 346 2.61 -13.49 -11.40
CA GLU A 346 1.50 -14.17 -12.06
C GLU A 346 1.65 -15.69 -12.00
N LEU A 347 2.84 -16.21 -12.23
CA LEU A 347 3.11 -17.64 -12.19
C LEU A 347 2.80 -18.25 -10.82
N SER A 348 2.97 -17.47 -9.75
CA SER A 348 2.63 -17.90 -8.38
C SER A 348 1.13 -18.18 -8.19
N VAL A 349 0.24 -17.49 -8.94
CA VAL A 349 -1.21 -17.78 -8.92
C VAL A 349 -1.50 -19.20 -9.44
N HIS A 350 -0.65 -19.69 -10.33
CA HIS A 350 -0.74 -21.04 -10.88
C HIS A 350 0.03 -22.09 -10.07
N GLY A 351 0.55 -21.71 -8.89
CA GLY A 351 1.34 -22.61 -8.03
C GLY A 351 2.76 -22.87 -8.54
N ILE A 352 3.26 -22.07 -9.48
CA ILE A 352 4.61 -22.18 -10.02
C ILE A 352 5.56 -21.33 -9.16
N PRO A 353 6.59 -21.93 -8.55
CA PRO A 353 7.60 -21.19 -7.80
C PRO A 353 8.39 -20.22 -8.70
N THR A 354 8.66 -19.03 -8.21
CA THR A 354 9.40 -18.01 -8.97
C THR A 354 10.49 -17.35 -8.14
N VAL A 355 11.56 -16.93 -8.80
CA VAL A 355 12.62 -16.10 -8.19
C VAL A 355 12.24 -14.64 -8.12
N THR A 356 11.12 -14.23 -8.74
CA THR A 356 10.59 -12.87 -8.73
C THR A 356 9.35 -12.76 -7.88
N GLY A 357 9.03 -11.55 -7.44
CA GLY A 357 7.79 -11.27 -6.74
C GLY A 357 7.70 -9.80 -6.35
N ILE A 358 6.46 -9.29 -6.23
CA ILE A 358 6.22 -7.94 -5.74
C ILE A 358 5.94 -8.03 -4.24
N GLN A 359 6.97 -7.82 -3.44
CA GLN A 359 6.88 -7.86 -1.98
C GLN A 359 7.17 -6.49 -1.37
N LYS A 360 6.53 -6.20 -0.23
CA LYS A 360 6.77 -4.95 0.51
C LYS A 360 8.06 -4.96 1.30
N PHE A 361 8.44 -6.13 1.82
CA PHE A 361 9.66 -6.34 2.60
C PHE A 361 10.56 -7.27 1.79
N ARG A 362 11.62 -6.72 1.25
CA ARG A 362 12.62 -7.46 0.47
C ARG A 362 13.88 -7.57 1.30
N LEU A 363 14.42 -8.76 1.39
CA LEU A 363 15.66 -9.00 2.13
C LEU A 363 16.82 -8.28 1.45
N GLU A 364 17.63 -7.57 2.23
CA GLU A 364 18.70 -6.71 1.72
C GLU A 364 19.72 -7.50 0.88
N TRP A 365 20.14 -8.66 1.37
CA TRP A 365 21.07 -9.52 0.65
C TRP A 365 20.49 -10.11 -0.62
N TYR A 366 19.21 -10.49 -0.64
CA TYR A 366 18.56 -10.98 -1.86
C TYR A 366 18.47 -9.89 -2.93
N GLU A 367 18.11 -8.66 -2.54
CA GLU A 367 18.12 -7.49 -3.43
C GLU A 367 19.51 -7.20 -3.98
N ARG A 368 20.52 -7.30 -3.16
CA ARG A 368 21.92 -7.10 -3.55
C ARG A 368 22.36 -8.17 -4.55
N PHE A 369 22.12 -9.45 -4.22
CA PHE A 369 22.46 -10.58 -5.07
C PHE A 369 21.78 -10.49 -6.43
N THR A 370 20.46 -10.21 -6.46
CA THR A 370 19.68 -10.16 -7.71
C THR A 370 19.89 -8.89 -8.51
N GLY A 371 20.51 -7.86 -7.97
CA GLY A 371 20.69 -6.56 -8.64
C GLY A 371 19.44 -5.67 -8.57
N GLY A 372 18.64 -5.79 -7.50
CA GLY A 372 17.48 -4.98 -7.22
C GLY A 372 16.19 -5.42 -7.95
N LEU A 373 15.21 -4.54 -7.99
CA LEU A 373 13.89 -4.81 -8.62
C LEU A 373 13.98 -5.23 -10.10
N GLY A 374 15.01 -4.78 -10.81
CA GLY A 374 15.24 -5.14 -12.21
C GLY A 374 15.87 -6.51 -12.40
N MET A 375 16.26 -7.21 -11.33
CA MET A 375 16.90 -8.52 -11.35
C MET A 375 18.11 -8.57 -12.31
N GLN A 376 18.92 -7.49 -12.33
CA GLN A 376 19.96 -7.25 -13.33
C GLN A 376 21.06 -8.31 -13.33
N ASN A 377 21.31 -8.96 -12.18
CA ASN A 377 22.34 -9.99 -12.02
C ASN A 377 21.85 -11.40 -12.39
N VAL A 378 20.54 -11.63 -12.51
CA VAL A 378 19.94 -12.96 -12.72
C VAL A 378 20.09 -13.45 -14.17
N GLY A 379 20.78 -12.70 -15.03
CA GLY A 379 21.11 -13.13 -16.38
C GLY A 379 22.38 -13.97 -16.51
N THR A 380 23.16 -14.16 -15.44
CA THR A 380 24.39 -14.98 -15.46
C THR A 380 24.09 -16.45 -15.13
N MET A 381 24.87 -17.38 -15.70
CA MET A 381 24.72 -18.81 -15.36
C MET A 381 24.92 -19.09 -13.87
N ALA A 382 25.86 -18.40 -13.25
CA ALA A 382 26.09 -18.52 -11.81
C ALA A 382 24.85 -18.14 -11.00
N ALA A 383 24.22 -17.00 -11.29
CA ALA A 383 23.01 -16.57 -10.59
C ALA A 383 21.80 -17.48 -10.88
N LEU A 384 21.63 -17.94 -12.13
CA LEU A 384 20.57 -18.87 -12.49
C LEU A 384 20.72 -20.20 -11.74
N GLY A 385 21.95 -20.75 -11.68
CA GLY A 385 22.24 -21.98 -10.94
C GLY A 385 22.05 -21.83 -9.43
N LEU A 386 22.60 -20.76 -8.83
CA LEU A 386 22.44 -20.48 -7.39
C LEU A 386 21.01 -20.25 -6.94
N LEU A 387 20.14 -19.77 -7.83
CA LEU A 387 18.70 -19.59 -7.58
C LEU A 387 17.87 -20.81 -7.98
N ASP A 388 18.49 -21.86 -8.49
CA ASP A 388 17.84 -23.07 -9.01
C ASP A 388 16.74 -22.71 -10.03
N VAL A 389 17.12 -21.92 -11.04
CA VAL A 389 16.20 -21.52 -12.10
C VAL A 389 16.15 -22.60 -13.17
N GLY A 390 15.08 -23.38 -13.20
CA GLY A 390 14.84 -24.39 -14.23
C GLY A 390 14.35 -23.79 -15.54
N PHE A 391 13.53 -22.72 -15.49
CA PHE A 391 13.00 -22.07 -16.69
C PHE A 391 13.07 -20.55 -16.65
N ILE A 392 13.44 -19.96 -17.78
CA ILE A 392 13.17 -18.54 -18.07
C ILE A 392 11.89 -18.47 -18.90
N VAL A 393 10.98 -17.57 -18.50
CA VAL A 393 9.69 -17.37 -19.17
C VAL A 393 9.66 -15.98 -19.79
N ALA A 394 9.82 -15.91 -21.09
CA ALA A 394 9.99 -14.65 -21.82
C ALA A 394 9.28 -14.64 -23.17
N GLY A 395 9.40 -13.55 -23.93
CA GLY A 395 8.88 -13.48 -25.30
C GLY A 395 9.53 -14.54 -26.21
N PRO A 396 8.88 -14.91 -27.32
CA PRO A 396 9.43 -15.87 -28.27
C PRO A 396 10.66 -15.27 -28.99
N GLY A 397 11.58 -16.15 -29.42
CA GLY A 397 12.71 -15.76 -30.27
C GLY A 397 14.01 -15.45 -29.51
N ILE A 398 14.13 -15.78 -28.23
CA ILE A 398 15.42 -15.75 -27.52
C ILE A 398 16.28 -16.90 -28.04
N SER A 399 17.50 -16.59 -28.48
CA SER A 399 18.53 -17.56 -28.85
C SER A 399 19.73 -17.40 -27.93
N SER A 400 20.12 -18.49 -27.27
CA SER A 400 21.26 -18.53 -26.35
C SER A 400 21.75 -19.95 -26.22
N ASP A 401 23.07 -20.13 -26.05
CA ASP A 401 23.69 -21.45 -25.88
C ASP A 401 23.35 -22.11 -24.55
N ILE A 402 22.84 -21.31 -23.60
CA ILE A 402 22.46 -21.77 -22.24
C ILE A 402 20.96 -22.00 -22.08
N LEU A 403 20.17 -21.80 -23.14
CA LEU A 403 18.71 -21.90 -23.09
C LEU A 403 18.18 -22.79 -24.22
N ALA A 404 17.26 -23.70 -23.90
CA ALA A 404 16.52 -24.50 -24.86
C ALA A 404 15.02 -24.16 -24.79
N MET A 405 14.43 -23.74 -25.89
CA MET A 405 12.97 -23.49 -25.93
C MET A 405 12.22 -24.82 -25.94
N GLU A 406 11.38 -25.06 -24.94
CA GLU A 406 10.60 -26.29 -24.79
C GLU A 406 9.11 -26.10 -25.01
N ALA A 407 8.56 -24.91 -24.68
CA ALA A 407 7.16 -24.60 -24.92
C ALA A 407 7.00 -23.18 -25.44
N SER A 408 5.94 -22.94 -26.23
CA SER A 408 5.60 -21.63 -26.76
C SER A 408 4.09 -21.44 -26.80
N GLY A 409 3.64 -20.22 -26.49
CA GLY A 409 2.24 -19.82 -26.48
C GLY A 409 2.07 -18.37 -26.98
N SER A 410 0.84 -17.89 -26.97
CA SER A 410 0.51 -16.53 -27.46
C SER A 410 1.11 -15.42 -26.59
N ARG A 411 1.41 -15.70 -25.33
CA ARG A 411 1.93 -14.74 -24.33
C ARG A 411 3.45 -14.79 -24.17
N GLY A 412 4.10 -15.88 -24.58
CA GLY A 412 5.54 -16.08 -24.43
C GLY A 412 5.97 -17.52 -24.68
N ALA A 413 7.18 -17.82 -24.24
CA ALA A 413 7.77 -19.13 -24.35
C ALA A 413 8.48 -19.52 -23.04
N ALA A 414 8.59 -20.82 -22.76
CA ALA A 414 9.40 -21.38 -21.68
C ALA A 414 10.72 -21.87 -22.26
N TYR A 415 11.80 -21.41 -21.69
CA TYR A 415 13.16 -21.77 -22.02
C TYR A 415 13.79 -22.51 -20.85
N ARG A 416 14.12 -23.79 -21.04
CA ARG A 416 14.89 -24.58 -20.08
C ARG A 416 16.27 -23.99 -19.93
N VAL A 417 16.70 -23.72 -18.70
CA VAL A 417 18.07 -23.33 -18.37
C VAL A 417 18.94 -24.59 -18.37
N LEU A 418 19.99 -24.59 -19.19
CA LEU A 418 20.94 -25.71 -19.27
C LEU A 418 22.00 -25.58 -18.17
N SER A 419 21.59 -25.79 -16.91
CA SER A 419 22.44 -25.74 -15.71
C SER A 419 22.47 -27.09 -15.05
N ASP A 420 23.69 -27.51 -14.63
CA ASP A 420 23.91 -28.74 -13.88
C ASP A 420 24.01 -28.51 -12.36
N VAL A 421 23.73 -27.28 -11.89
CA VAL A 421 23.81 -26.92 -10.46
C VAL A 421 22.53 -27.41 -9.75
N PRO A 422 22.63 -28.38 -8.82
CA PRO A 422 21.47 -28.87 -8.09
C PRO A 422 21.07 -27.91 -6.98
N HIS A 423 19.86 -28.03 -6.48
CA HIS A 423 19.34 -27.21 -5.37
C HIS A 423 20.16 -27.32 -4.09
N ALA A 424 20.72 -28.51 -3.82
CA ALA A 424 21.56 -28.80 -2.66
C ALA A 424 22.85 -29.50 -3.10
N PHE A 425 24.00 -28.96 -2.72
CA PHE A 425 25.29 -29.50 -3.12
C PHE A 425 26.42 -29.15 -2.16
N PHE A 426 27.52 -29.87 -2.25
CA PHE A 426 28.77 -29.55 -1.59
C PHE A 426 29.68 -28.81 -2.57
N PRO A 427 30.04 -27.53 -2.31
CA PRO A 427 30.97 -26.79 -3.16
C PRO A 427 32.38 -27.36 -2.98
N ARG A 428 33.20 -27.34 -4.04
CA ARG A 428 34.58 -27.84 -3.96
C ARG A 428 35.50 -26.98 -3.10
N ARG A 429 35.18 -25.68 -2.99
CA ARG A 429 35.97 -24.72 -2.19
C ARG A 429 35.01 -23.75 -1.49
N VAL A 430 35.35 -23.41 -0.27
CA VAL A 430 34.65 -22.39 0.52
C VAL A 430 35.63 -21.31 0.91
N GLU A 431 35.24 -20.05 0.70
CA GLU A 431 36.03 -18.90 1.11
C GLU A 431 35.20 -17.99 2.04
N ALA A 432 35.88 -17.30 2.95
CA ALA A 432 35.26 -16.26 3.77
C ALA A 432 35.67 -14.90 3.22
N ILE A 433 34.69 -14.03 2.90
CA ILE A 433 34.94 -12.69 2.41
C ILE A 433 34.02 -11.71 3.17
N ALA A 434 34.66 -10.78 3.90
CA ALA A 434 33.94 -9.77 4.68
C ALA A 434 33.38 -8.61 3.80
N ASP A 435 34.07 -8.29 2.68
CA ASP A 435 33.61 -7.27 1.73
C ASP A 435 32.51 -7.85 0.84
N THR A 436 31.28 -7.40 1.08
CA THR A 436 30.09 -7.90 0.38
C THR A 436 30.08 -7.56 -1.12
N ALA A 437 30.71 -6.45 -1.54
CA ALA A 437 30.78 -6.10 -2.96
C ALA A 437 31.78 -7.00 -3.71
N GLU A 438 32.91 -7.30 -3.10
CA GLU A 438 33.88 -8.23 -3.64
C GLU A 438 33.31 -9.66 -3.66
N ALA A 439 32.64 -10.10 -2.59
CA ALA A 439 31.97 -11.39 -2.51
C ALA A 439 30.95 -11.55 -3.67
N LEU A 440 30.08 -10.57 -3.87
CA LEU A 440 29.08 -10.59 -4.93
C LEU A 440 29.73 -10.67 -6.33
N ARG A 441 30.75 -9.85 -6.57
CA ARG A 441 31.44 -9.86 -7.87
C ARG A 441 32.01 -11.24 -8.17
N ARG A 442 32.70 -11.84 -7.21
CA ARG A 442 33.35 -13.16 -7.37
C ARG A 442 32.33 -14.27 -7.56
N ILE A 443 31.23 -14.27 -6.82
CA ILE A 443 30.26 -15.36 -6.94
C ILE A 443 29.47 -15.30 -8.26
N LEU A 444 29.24 -14.12 -8.81
CA LEU A 444 28.58 -13.97 -10.12
C LEU A 444 29.47 -14.37 -11.30
N GLU A 445 30.79 -14.43 -11.10
CA GLU A 445 31.78 -14.83 -12.09
C GLU A 445 32.22 -16.31 -11.94
N ALA A 446 32.03 -16.90 -10.75
CA ALA A 446 32.50 -18.27 -10.44
C ALA A 446 31.47 -19.33 -10.87
N ASP A 447 31.96 -20.54 -11.07
CA ASP A 447 31.11 -21.73 -11.11
C ASP A 447 30.57 -22.02 -9.69
N PRO A 448 29.24 -22.07 -9.48
CA PRO A 448 28.68 -22.36 -8.16
C PRO A 448 29.15 -23.66 -7.52
N LEU A 449 29.41 -24.68 -8.32
CA LEU A 449 29.92 -25.97 -7.83
C LEU A 449 31.38 -25.91 -7.36
N GLU A 450 32.16 -24.97 -7.90
CA GLU A 450 33.56 -24.78 -7.54
C GLU A 450 33.75 -23.92 -6.29
N LEU A 451 32.93 -22.89 -6.11
CA LEU A 451 33.13 -21.87 -5.08
C LEU A 451 31.83 -21.48 -4.36
N ALA A 452 31.85 -21.56 -3.04
CA ALA A 452 30.92 -20.89 -2.16
C ALA A 452 31.62 -19.82 -1.33
N ILE A 453 30.96 -18.68 -1.13
CA ILE A 453 31.51 -17.58 -0.32
C ILE A 453 30.58 -17.36 0.88
N VAL A 454 31.15 -17.54 2.07
CA VAL A 454 30.45 -17.31 3.34
C VAL A 454 30.76 -15.91 3.84
N GLU A 455 29.76 -15.20 4.32
CA GLU A 455 29.98 -13.92 5.02
C GLU A 455 30.59 -14.18 6.40
N GLY A 456 31.80 -13.68 6.63
CA GLY A 456 32.51 -13.82 7.89
C GLY A 456 34.01 -13.84 7.71
N ASP A 457 34.72 -14.09 8.81
CA ASP A 457 36.19 -14.08 8.84
C ASP A 457 36.81 -15.49 8.69
N VAL A 458 36.00 -16.54 8.84
CA VAL A 458 36.47 -17.94 8.82
C VAL A 458 35.59 -18.77 7.89
N ALA A 459 36.22 -19.41 6.92
CA ALA A 459 35.57 -20.35 6.03
C ALA A 459 35.46 -21.75 6.67
N PRO A 460 34.28 -22.40 6.65
CA PRO A 460 34.18 -23.82 6.99
C PRO A 460 34.86 -24.69 5.94
N ALA A 461 35.05 -25.97 6.25
CA ALA A 461 35.53 -26.94 5.26
C ALA A 461 34.51 -27.10 4.12
N ALA A 462 34.98 -27.41 2.93
CA ALA A 462 34.11 -27.61 1.78
C ALA A 462 33.21 -28.85 1.92
N GLY A 463 33.76 -29.94 2.42
CA GLY A 463 33.09 -31.24 2.52
C GLY A 463 32.92 -31.94 1.17
N SER A 464 32.33 -33.13 1.22
CA SER A 464 31.98 -33.88 0.01
C SER A 464 30.82 -34.85 0.29
N GLY A 465 29.95 -35.05 -0.68
CA GLY A 465 28.80 -35.92 -0.53
C GLY A 465 27.70 -35.67 -1.56
N ILE A 466 26.56 -36.30 -1.34
CA ILE A 466 25.34 -36.14 -2.14
C ILE A 466 24.22 -35.73 -1.21
N ALA A 467 23.44 -34.76 -1.65
CA ALA A 467 22.22 -34.30 -0.94
C ALA A 467 21.02 -34.41 -1.88
N THR A 468 19.93 -34.99 -1.39
CA THR A 468 18.66 -35.13 -2.14
C THR A 468 17.53 -34.57 -1.32
N ILE A 469 16.71 -33.68 -1.91
CA ILE A 469 15.52 -33.16 -1.28
C ILE A 469 14.43 -34.25 -1.30
N THR A 470 13.92 -34.59 -0.13
CA THR A 470 12.85 -35.58 0.02
C THR A 470 11.49 -34.94 0.32
N ARG A 471 11.52 -33.70 0.87
CA ARG A 471 10.32 -32.90 1.13
C ARG A 471 10.64 -31.43 0.96
N TYR A 472 9.76 -30.72 0.26
CA TYR A 472 9.88 -29.28 0.02
C TYR A 472 8.53 -28.60 0.27
N GLU A 473 8.41 -27.89 1.39
CA GLU A 473 7.23 -27.15 1.78
C GLU A 473 7.61 -25.74 2.22
N PRO A 474 6.68 -24.78 2.25
CA PRO A 474 6.99 -23.37 2.55
C PRO A 474 7.70 -23.12 3.88
N ASN A 475 7.53 -24.01 4.86
CA ASN A 475 8.11 -23.88 6.21
C ASN A 475 8.97 -25.09 6.60
N GLU A 476 9.19 -26.04 5.72
CA GLU A 476 9.95 -27.25 6.01
C GLU A 476 10.64 -27.80 4.77
N LEU A 477 11.94 -27.99 4.88
CA LEU A 477 12.78 -28.61 3.87
C LEU A 477 13.48 -29.82 4.51
N VAL A 478 13.29 -31.02 3.93
CA VAL A 478 13.94 -32.26 4.41
C VAL A 478 14.86 -32.77 3.33
N LEU A 479 16.10 -33.03 3.74
CA LEU A 479 17.13 -33.58 2.86
C LEU A 479 17.62 -34.93 3.40
N GLN A 480 17.88 -35.85 2.48
CA GLN A 480 18.75 -37.01 2.75
C GLN A 480 20.13 -36.66 2.28
N VAL A 481 21.11 -36.77 3.20
CA VAL A 481 22.51 -36.39 2.93
C VAL A 481 23.40 -37.56 3.20
N GLU A 482 24.24 -37.91 2.23
CA GLU A 482 25.31 -38.89 2.34
C GLU A 482 26.64 -38.17 2.19
N ALA A 483 27.24 -37.76 3.32
CA ALA A 483 28.49 -37.04 3.34
C ALA A 483 29.67 -38.01 3.61
N SER A 484 30.70 -37.92 2.79
CA SER A 484 31.96 -38.65 3.00
C SER A 484 32.93 -37.86 3.89
N GLU A 485 32.79 -36.53 3.94
CA GLU A 485 33.59 -35.62 4.76
C GLU A 485 32.72 -34.54 5.34
N ALA A 486 33.03 -34.07 6.55
CA ALA A 486 32.33 -32.94 7.17
C ALA A 486 32.62 -31.62 6.42
N GLY A 487 31.60 -30.82 6.18
CA GLY A 487 31.78 -29.55 5.51
C GLY A 487 30.46 -28.79 5.24
N LEU A 488 30.54 -27.75 4.42
CA LEU A 488 29.44 -26.91 4.07
C LEU A 488 28.52 -27.59 3.03
N LEU A 489 27.26 -27.80 3.38
CA LEU A 489 26.20 -28.10 2.42
C LEU A 489 25.57 -26.78 2.00
N PHE A 490 25.63 -26.45 0.72
CA PHE A 490 24.94 -25.29 0.15
C PHE A 490 23.49 -25.66 -0.22
N LEU A 491 22.57 -24.74 0.06
CA LEU A 491 21.16 -24.82 -0.35
C LEU A 491 20.78 -23.57 -1.14
N SER A 492 20.12 -23.75 -2.27
CA SER A 492 19.58 -22.67 -3.10
C SER A 492 18.36 -22.00 -2.46
N GLU A 493 18.41 -21.75 -1.15
CA GLU A 493 17.36 -21.08 -0.38
C GLU A 493 17.80 -19.69 0.07
N VAL A 494 16.84 -18.76 0.10
CA VAL A 494 17.11 -17.41 0.60
C VAL A 494 17.30 -17.47 2.11
N TYR A 495 18.50 -17.09 2.57
CA TYR A 495 18.77 -17.02 4.00
C TYR A 495 17.76 -16.10 4.71
N TYR A 496 17.20 -16.59 5.80
CA TYR A 496 16.35 -15.82 6.72
C TYR A 496 16.69 -16.20 8.16
N PRO A 497 16.90 -15.24 9.09
CA PRO A 497 17.38 -15.52 10.44
C PRO A 497 16.48 -16.43 11.30
N ALA A 498 15.22 -16.62 10.90
CA ALA A 498 14.29 -17.48 11.63
C ALA A 498 14.36 -18.95 11.22
N TRP A 499 15.08 -19.30 10.14
CA TRP A 499 15.33 -20.70 9.79
C TRP A 499 16.16 -21.39 10.86
N GLN A 500 15.81 -22.62 11.16
CA GLN A 500 16.55 -23.51 12.06
C GLN A 500 16.89 -24.78 11.29
N ALA A 501 18.09 -25.30 11.50
CA ALA A 501 18.52 -26.55 10.91
C ALA A 501 18.85 -27.58 11.99
N GLU A 502 18.58 -28.84 11.68
CA GLU A 502 18.91 -30.00 12.49
C GLU A 502 19.55 -31.07 11.60
N ILE A 503 20.59 -31.71 12.10
CA ILE A 503 21.23 -32.87 11.46
C ILE A 503 21.09 -34.04 12.42
N ALA A 504 20.36 -35.09 12.01
CA ALA A 504 20.08 -36.27 12.82
C ALA A 504 19.47 -35.94 14.21
N GLY A 505 18.68 -34.85 14.29
CA GLY A 505 18.02 -34.38 15.52
C GLY A 505 18.86 -33.45 16.39
N GLU A 506 20.09 -33.11 15.96
CA GLU A 506 20.96 -32.16 16.67
C GLU A 506 20.97 -30.82 15.92
N PRO A 507 20.87 -29.66 16.64
CA PRO A 507 20.93 -28.36 16.04
C PRO A 507 22.19 -28.14 15.18
N ALA A 508 22.00 -27.55 14.00
CA ALA A 508 23.07 -27.18 13.09
C ALA A 508 23.06 -25.70 12.77
N GLU A 509 24.21 -25.11 12.54
CA GLU A 509 24.35 -23.70 12.18
C GLU A 509 23.99 -23.46 10.72
N ILE A 510 23.24 -22.41 10.44
CA ILE A 510 22.96 -21.91 9.09
C ILE A 510 23.83 -20.68 8.83
N LEU A 511 24.71 -20.78 7.86
CA LEU A 511 25.61 -19.70 7.44
C LEU A 511 25.02 -18.98 6.22
N ARG A 512 25.06 -17.64 6.24
CA ARG A 512 24.69 -16.85 5.07
C ARG A 512 25.79 -16.97 4.02
N THR A 513 25.43 -17.51 2.87
CA THR A 513 26.36 -17.90 1.82
C THR A 513 25.92 -17.32 0.48
N ASN A 514 26.86 -16.84 -0.34
CA ASN A 514 26.64 -16.35 -1.70
C ASN A 514 25.65 -15.17 -1.80
N THR A 515 25.80 -14.14 -0.95
CA THR A 515 24.87 -13.01 -0.89
C THR A 515 25.55 -11.64 -1.00
#